data_ad4cb7c8bbcc07ef95cd0d23261d4228
#
_entry.id   ad4cb7c8bbcc07ef95cd0d23261d4228
#
_cell.length_a   1.000
_cell.length_b   1.000
_cell.length_c   1.000
_cell.angle_alpha   90.00
_cell.angle_beta   90.00
_cell.angle_gamma   90.00
#
_symmetry.space_group_name_H-M   'P 1'
#
loop_
_entity.id
_entity.type
_entity.pdbx_description
1 polymer ?
#
loop_
_entity_poly.entity_id
_entity_poly.type
_entity_poly.pdbx_seq_one_letter_code
_entity_poly.pdbx_strand_id
1 'polypeptide(L)'
;QYYTGGVGFSSITPWGTYGFNTQWTRYRLGIYGALDNVGTVHTYTFTGSQLLYATDRSRFSANEAYTHVANVISYLGGAFVLTNQSYDYYSLGLVYSRGYTLLGQGGSATLNATYNQGISGRHGTSATYSQTGNPTPQFHYLDAGLTVQQALPLGFSAQINASGQWSPNTLPQQQQWVLGGFGSLSAWYPGILVGDSGYLARLNVQTPAWRR
;
A
#
# COMPACT_ATOMS: atom_id res chain seq x y z
N GLN A 1 -0.70 -7.36 21.53
CA GLN A 1 -1.62 -6.21 21.59
C GLN A 1 -1.29 -5.25 20.45
N TYR A 2 -2.33 -4.71 19.84
CA TYR A 2 -2.23 -3.78 18.73
C TYR A 2 -3.18 -2.60 18.99
N TYR A 3 -2.64 -1.40 18.90
CA TYR A 3 -3.40 -0.16 19.04
C TYR A 3 -3.08 0.73 17.84
N THR A 4 -4.09 1.26 17.20
CA THR A 4 -3.93 2.26 16.15
C THR A 4 -4.94 3.38 16.36
N GLY A 5 -4.53 4.58 16.07
CA GLY A 5 -5.36 5.77 16.08
C GLY A 5 -4.87 6.76 15.02
N GLY A 6 -5.74 7.64 14.60
CA GLY A 6 -5.38 8.65 13.63
C GLY A 6 -6.44 9.72 13.51
N VAL A 7 -6.04 10.86 12.96
CA VAL A 7 -6.91 11.98 12.65
C VAL A 7 -6.56 12.46 11.25
N GLY A 8 -7.59 12.74 10.45
CA GLY A 8 -7.42 13.27 9.11
C GLY A 8 -8.49 14.29 8.80
N PHE A 9 -8.16 15.22 7.94
CA PHE A 9 -9.12 16.12 7.33
C PHE A 9 -8.82 16.21 5.83
N SER A 10 -9.84 16.52 5.06
CA SER A 10 -9.70 16.81 3.63
C SER A 10 -10.61 17.97 3.24
N SER A 11 -10.20 18.70 2.21
CA SER A 11 -10.94 19.81 1.62
C SER A 11 -11.03 19.64 0.11
N ILE A 12 -12.20 19.89 -0.42
CA ILE A 12 -12.44 19.92 -1.87
C ILE A 12 -12.20 21.35 -2.35
N THR A 13 -11.38 21.49 -3.36
CA THR A 13 -11.06 22.76 -4.01
C THR A 13 -11.42 22.68 -5.50
N PRO A 14 -11.46 23.80 -6.23
CA PRO A 14 -11.68 23.78 -7.68
C PRO A 14 -10.63 22.97 -8.46
N TRP A 15 -9.44 22.77 -7.91
CA TRP A 15 -8.32 22.05 -8.56
C TRP A 15 -8.18 20.60 -8.13
N GLY A 16 -8.89 20.18 -7.08
CA GLY A 16 -8.80 18.80 -6.56
C GLY A 16 -9.16 18.69 -5.10
N THR A 17 -8.96 17.51 -4.56
CA THR A 17 -9.15 17.24 -3.14
C THR A 17 -7.79 17.15 -2.46
N TYR A 18 -7.58 17.91 -1.41
CA TYR A 18 -6.34 17.91 -0.63
C TYR A 18 -6.63 17.53 0.81
N GLY A 19 -5.73 16.78 1.38
CA GLY A 19 -5.92 16.25 2.72
C GLY A 19 -4.63 16.16 3.54
N PHE A 20 -4.83 16.06 4.83
CA PHE A 20 -3.78 15.72 5.79
C PHE A 20 -4.27 14.61 6.67
N ASN A 21 -3.41 13.63 6.91
CA ASN A 21 -3.68 12.51 7.81
C ASN A 21 -2.48 12.30 8.72
N THR A 22 -2.75 12.03 9.97
CA THR A 22 -1.76 11.52 10.93
C THR A 22 -2.26 10.21 11.51
N GLN A 23 -1.39 9.23 11.56
CA GLN A 23 -1.68 7.92 12.12
C GLN A 23 -0.56 7.52 13.06
N TRP A 24 -0.92 6.94 14.19
CA TRP A 24 0.00 6.27 15.08
C TRP A 24 -0.44 4.82 15.29
N THR A 25 0.53 3.95 15.34
CA THR A 25 0.32 2.53 15.59
C THR A 25 1.32 2.07 16.64
N ARG A 26 0.83 1.39 17.67
CA ARG A 26 1.66 0.71 18.64
C ARG A 26 1.30 -0.77 18.64
N TYR A 27 2.30 -1.61 18.49
CA TYR A 27 2.11 -3.05 18.51
C TYR A 27 3.08 -3.71 19.46
N ARG A 28 2.65 -4.81 20.07
CA ARG A 28 3.43 -5.62 20.96
C ARG A 28 3.48 -7.03 20.39
N LEU A 29 4.63 -7.47 19.97
CA LEU A 29 4.88 -8.82 19.51
C LEU A 29 5.24 -9.65 20.73
N GLY A 30 4.25 -10.30 21.32
CA GLY A 30 4.48 -11.28 22.41
C GLY A 30 5.06 -12.55 21.77
N ILE A 31 6.37 -12.73 21.87
CA ILE A 31 7.03 -14.00 21.63
C ILE A 31 7.29 -14.61 23.02
N TYR A 32 7.05 -15.90 23.15
CA TYR A 32 7.20 -16.71 24.37
C TYR A 32 8.36 -16.25 25.27
N GLY A 33 8.06 -15.87 26.49
CA GLY A 33 9.04 -15.52 27.51
C GLY A 33 9.40 -14.04 27.57
N ALA A 34 10.51 -13.70 28.20
CA ALA A 34 10.96 -12.34 28.56
C ALA A 34 11.26 -11.37 27.37
N LEU A 35 10.95 -11.76 26.16
CA LEU A 35 11.27 -11.03 24.93
C LEU A 35 10.07 -10.20 24.47
N ASP A 36 9.87 -9.06 25.08
CA ASP A 36 8.78 -8.14 24.78
C ASP A 36 9.22 -7.07 23.76
N ASN A 37 8.86 -7.31 22.50
CA ASN A 37 9.12 -6.35 21.42
C ASN A 37 7.95 -5.37 21.30
N VAL A 38 8.23 -4.09 21.48
CA VAL A 38 7.28 -3.01 21.29
C VAL A 38 7.69 -2.20 20.09
N GLY A 39 6.79 -2.11 19.10
CA GLY A 39 6.94 -1.23 17.94
C GLY A 39 5.99 -0.05 18.00
N THR A 40 6.46 1.11 17.59
CA THR A 40 5.67 2.32 17.42
C THR A 40 5.96 2.91 16.04
N VAL A 41 4.90 3.12 15.26
CA VAL A 41 4.96 3.79 13.98
C VAL A 41 4.11 5.04 14.02
N HIS A 42 4.69 6.16 13.64
CA HIS A 42 4.00 7.42 13.41
C HIS A 42 4.10 7.79 11.95
N THR A 43 2.98 8.13 11.34
CA THR A 43 2.92 8.53 9.94
C THR A 43 2.16 9.84 9.81
N TYR A 44 2.72 10.77 9.06
CA TYR A 44 2.09 12.03 8.68
C TYR A 44 2.03 12.08 7.16
N THR A 45 0.84 12.27 6.59
CA THR A 45 0.66 12.25 5.14
C THR A 45 -0.12 13.46 4.68
N PHE A 46 0.44 14.21 3.74
CA PHE A 46 -0.27 15.19 2.93
C PHE A 46 -0.65 14.53 1.61
N THR A 47 -1.88 14.67 1.19
CA THR A 47 -2.39 14.06 -0.04
C THR A 47 -3.02 15.09 -0.95
N GLY A 48 -2.86 14.90 -2.25
CA GLY A 48 -3.58 15.61 -3.29
C GLY A 48 -4.18 14.63 -4.30
N SER A 49 -5.36 14.91 -4.79
CA SER A 49 -6.01 14.13 -5.84
C SER A 49 -6.68 15.07 -6.83
N GLN A 50 -6.34 14.94 -8.10
CA GLN A 50 -6.83 15.77 -9.18
C GLN A 50 -7.47 14.93 -10.27
N LEU A 51 -8.67 15.31 -10.70
CA LEU A 51 -9.31 14.72 -11.86
C LEU A 51 -8.79 15.43 -13.11
N LEU A 52 -7.99 14.73 -13.92
CA LEU A 52 -7.38 15.28 -15.13
C LEU A 52 -8.32 15.20 -16.34
N TYR A 53 -9.11 14.13 -16.41
CA TYR A 53 -10.02 13.87 -17.51
C TYR A 53 -11.17 12.97 -17.08
N ALA A 54 -12.39 13.26 -17.54
CA ALA A 54 -13.55 12.42 -17.33
C ALA A 54 -14.50 12.48 -18.52
N THR A 55 -15.04 11.32 -18.87
CA THR A 55 -16.17 11.12 -19.75
C THR A 55 -17.16 10.14 -19.13
N ASP A 56 -18.27 9.87 -19.77
CA ASP A 56 -19.27 8.90 -19.31
C ASP A 56 -18.67 7.50 -19.10
N ARG A 57 -17.59 7.17 -19.79
CA ARG A 57 -16.98 5.83 -19.76
C ARG A 57 -15.54 5.80 -19.26
N SER A 58 -14.87 6.92 -19.17
CA SER A 58 -13.45 6.97 -18.82
C SER A 58 -13.16 8.05 -17.81
N ARG A 59 -12.28 7.74 -16.87
CA ARG A 59 -11.79 8.66 -15.86
C ARG A 59 -10.29 8.53 -15.72
N PHE A 60 -9.58 9.65 -15.71
CA PHE A 60 -8.15 9.71 -15.47
C PHE A 60 -7.86 10.72 -14.38
N SER A 61 -7.15 10.30 -13.34
CA SER A 61 -6.78 11.13 -12.21
C SER A 61 -5.31 10.96 -11.84
N ALA A 62 -4.76 12.02 -11.28
CA ALA A 62 -3.46 12.02 -10.64
C ALA A 62 -3.63 12.13 -9.13
N ASN A 63 -2.78 11.43 -8.40
CA ASN A 63 -2.69 11.47 -6.95
C ASN A 63 -1.26 11.79 -6.56
N GLU A 64 -1.11 12.62 -5.55
CA GLU A 64 0.19 12.96 -4.99
C GLU A 64 0.15 12.81 -3.47
N ALA A 65 1.25 12.41 -2.88
CA ALA A 65 1.38 12.38 -1.44
C ALA A 65 2.82 12.68 -1.00
N TYR A 66 2.93 13.40 0.10
CA TYR A 66 4.15 13.52 0.87
C TYR A 66 3.93 12.82 2.20
N THR A 67 4.80 11.89 2.54
CA THR A 67 4.65 11.09 3.75
C THR A 67 5.93 11.11 4.57
N HIS A 68 5.79 11.42 5.86
CA HIS A 68 6.80 11.24 6.88
C HIS A 68 6.47 9.99 7.69
N VAL A 69 7.45 9.10 7.86
CA VAL A 69 7.34 7.88 8.67
C VAL A 69 8.42 7.89 9.74
N ALA A 70 8.01 7.68 10.98
CA ALA A 70 8.91 7.41 12.09
C ALA A 70 8.55 6.05 12.69
N ASN A 71 9.49 5.11 12.68
CA ASN A 71 9.33 3.75 13.19
C ASN A 71 10.40 3.44 14.22
N VAL A 72 9.97 3.08 15.42
CA VAL A 72 10.85 2.65 16.50
C VAL A 72 10.42 1.27 16.97
N ILE A 73 11.33 0.30 16.92
CA ILE A 73 11.13 -1.03 17.49
C ILE A 73 12.12 -1.19 18.64
N SER A 74 11.60 -1.48 19.81
CA SER A 74 12.38 -1.69 21.01
C SER A 74 12.13 -3.07 21.62
N TYR A 75 13.08 -3.52 22.41
CA TYR A 75 13.15 -4.84 23.02
C TYR A 75 13.29 -4.69 24.55
N LEU A 76 12.88 -5.70 25.32
CA LEU A 76 12.89 -5.70 26.78
C LEU A 76 12.21 -4.45 27.38
N GLY A 77 10.97 -4.20 26.96
CA GLY A 77 10.19 -3.06 27.49
C GLY A 77 10.73 -1.68 27.14
N GLY A 78 11.62 -1.58 26.13
CA GLY A 78 12.23 -0.32 25.71
C GLY A 78 13.71 -0.15 26.08
N ALA A 79 14.29 -1.10 26.80
CA ALA A 79 15.70 -1.01 27.22
C ALA A 79 16.70 -1.05 26.05
N PHE A 80 16.33 -1.71 24.95
CA PHE A 80 17.16 -1.79 23.76
C PHE A 80 16.34 -1.39 22.52
N VAL A 81 16.86 -0.47 21.72
CA VAL A 81 16.28 -0.07 20.44
C VAL A 81 16.87 -0.94 19.34
N LEU A 82 16.02 -1.76 18.70
CA LEU A 82 16.38 -2.63 17.58
C LEU A 82 16.35 -1.87 16.25
N THR A 83 15.35 -1.01 16.09
CA THR A 83 15.16 -0.23 14.87
C THR A 83 14.72 1.17 15.26
N ASN A 84 15.38 2.16 14.68
CA ASN A 84 14.96 3.56 14.75
C ASN A 84 15.11 4.14 13.34
N GLN A 85 14.00 4.22 12.62
CA GLN A 85 13.96 4.69 11.25
C GLN A 85 13.04 5.90 11.16
N SER A 86 13.54 6.97 10.57
CA SER A 86 12.73 8.12 10.21
C SER A 86 13.09 8.55 8.80
N TYR A 87 12.10 8.64 7.93
CA TYR A 87 12.30 9.01 6.54
C TYR A 87 11.07 9.67 5.95
N ASP A 88 11.33 10.44 4.92
CA ASP A 88 10.31 11.10 4.11
C ASP A 88 10.29 10.50 2.72
N TYR A 89 9.13 10.40 2.13
CA TYR A 89 9.00 10.04 0.73
C TYR A 89 7.86 10.77 0.05
N TYR A 90 8.02 10.95 -1.25
CA TYR A 90 7.03 11.52 -2.14
C TYR A 90 6.47 10.44 -3.04
N SER A 91 5.15 10.46 -3.27
CA SER A 91 4.44 9.54 -4.14
C SER A 91 3.71 10.31 -5.23
N LEU A 92 3.81 9.82 -6.46
CA LEU A 92 3.06 10.32 -7.61
C LEU A 92 2.34 9.15 -8.26
N GLY A 93 1.01 9.16 -8.19
CA GLY A 93 0.15 8.10 -8.69
C GLY A 93 -0.72 8.56 -9.85
N LEU A 94 -0.97 7.66 -10.79
CA LEU A 94 -1.90 7.84 -11.89
C LEU A 94 -2.93 6.72 -11.83
N VAL A 95 -4.20 7.06 -12.03
CA VAL A 95 -5.30 6.10 -12.06
C VAL A 95 -6.13 6.34 -13.31
N TYR A 96 -6.28 5.30 -14.11
CA TYR A 96 -7.14 5.29 -15.29
C TYR A 96 -8.22 4.22 -15.12
N SER A 97 -9.48 4.63 -15.23
CA SER A 97 -10.62 3.71 -15.20
C SER A 97 -11.44 3.85 -16.47
N ARG A 98 -11.89 2.72 -17.03
CA ARG A 98 -12.71 2.71 -18.24
C ARG A 98 -13.81 1.65 -18.14
N GLY A 99 -15.05 2.09 -18.42
CA GLY A 99 -16.16 1.20 -18.71
C GLY A 99 -16.19 0.80 -20.18
N TYR A 100 -16.49 -0.45 -20.48
CA TYR A 100 -16.59 -0.98 -21.85
C TYR A 100 -17.71 -2.01 -21.96
N THR A 101 -18.00 -2.40 -23.17
CA THR A 101 -18.95 -3.49 -23.44
C THR A 101 -18.24 -4.56 -24.25
N LEU A 102 -18.25 -5.79 -23.76
CA LEU A 102 -17.68 -6.97 -24.43
C LEU A 102 -18.72 -8.10 -24.42
N LEU A 103 -18.91 -8.78 -25.55
CA LEU A 103 -19.93 -9.84 -25.72
C LEU A 103 -21.35 -9.38 -25.38
N GLY A 104 -21.68 -8.11 -25.61
CA GLY A 104 -22.98 -7.53 -25.24
C GLY A 104 -23.16 -7.27 -23.73
N GLN A 105 -22.15 -7.52 -22.90
CA GLN A 105 -22.17 -7.36 -21.46
C GLN A 105 -21.24 -6.23 -21.02
N GLY A 106 -21.62 -5.52 -19.94
CA GLY A 106 -20.82 -4.45 -19.39
C GLY A 106 -19.57 -4.97 -18.67
N GLY A 107 -18.49 -4.22 -18.78
CA GLY A 107 -17.25 -4.46 -18.05
C GLY A 107 -16.58 -3.17 -17.66
N SER A 108 -15.62 -3.26 -16.76
CA SER A 108 -14.77 -2.14 -16.36
C SER A 108 -13.32 -2.59 -16.17
N ALA A 109 -12.40 -1.69 -16.47
CA ALA A 109 -10.99 -1.88 -16.20
C ALA A 109 -10.45 -0.65 -15.46
N THR A 110 -9.65 -0.88 -14.43
CA THR A 110 -8.93 0.16 -13.70
C THR A 110 -7.45 -0.20 -13.65
N LEU A 111 -6.62 0.71 -14.13
CA LEU A 111 -5.17 0.64 -14.05
C LEU A 111 -4.69 1.74 -13.11
N ASN A 112 -3.81 1.41 -12.19
CA ASN A 112 -3.10 2.36 -11.36
C ASN A 112 -1.60 2.11 -11.41
N ALA A 113 -0.84 3.18 -11.33
CA ALA A 113 0.61 3.14 -11.19
C ALA A 113 1.03 4.27 -10.24
N THR A 114 1.90 3.96 -9.28
CA THR A 114 2.40 4.93 -8.30
C THR A 114 3.92 4.80 -8.21
N TYR A 115 4.60 5.89 -8.49
CA TYR A 115 6.03 6.02 -8.27
C TYR A 115 6.28 6.64 -6.90
N ASN A 116 7.15 6.01 -6.12
CA ASN A 116 7.51 6.41 -4.77
C ASN A 116 9.00 6.72 -4.71
N GLN A 117 9.35 7.88 -4.14
CA GLN A 117 10.71 8.36 -4.03
C GLN A 117 11.02 8.76 -2.61
N GLY A 118 11.94 8.06 -1.96
CA GLY A 118 12.53 8.46 -0.69
C GLY A 118 13.41 9.70 -0.88
N ILE A 119 13.26 10.64 0.03
CA ILE A 119 13.97 11.92 0.01
C ILE A 119 15.12 11.84 1.01
N SER A 120 16.35 12.04 0.54
CA SER A 120 17.49 12.18 1.44
C SER A 120 17.48 13.55 2.11
N GLY A 121 17.69 13.61 3.42
CA GLY A 121 17.77 14.87 4.13
C GLY A 121 17.49 14.77 5.62
N ARG A 122 16.81 15.71 6.20
CA ARG A 122 16.72 16.04 7.63
C ARG A 122 16.39 14.89 8.61
N HIS A 123 15.87 13.79 8.15
CA HIS A 123 15.46 12.64 8.98
C HIS A 123 16.17 11.39 8.45
N GLY A 124 17.48 11.35 8.63
CA GLY A 124 18.28 10.19 8.24
C GLY A 124 17.78 8.92 8.92
N THR A 125 17.74 7.81 8.19
CA THR A 125 17.58 6.49 8.76
C THR A 125 18.84 6.09 9.49
N SER A 126 18.75 5.83 10.78
CA SER A 126 19.73 4.98 11.43
C SER A 126 19.13 3.60 11.60
N ALA A 127 19.48 2.67 10.72
CA ALA A 127 19.18 1.27 10.94
C ALA A 127 20.16 0.75 12.00
N THR A 128 19.69 0.55 13.22
CA THR A 128 20.50 -0.04 14.29
C THR A 128 20.56 -1.57 14.14
N TYR A 129 19.81 -2.15 13.20
CA TYR A 129 19.74 -3.58 12.96
C TYR A 129 20.05 -3.92 11.50
N SER A 130 21.01 -4.82 11.32
CA SER A 130 21.39 -5.37 10.02
C SER A 130 20.28 -6.30 9.48
N GLN A 131 19.32 -5.74 8.76
CA GLN A 131 18.62 -6.52 7.75
C GLN A 131 19.54 -6.72 6.55
N THR A 132 19.39 -7.83 5.85
CA THR A 132 20.12 -8.11 4.61
C THR A 132 19.91 -6.96 3.61
N GLY A 133 20.97 -6.20 3.35
CA GLY A 133 20.91 -4.95 2.61
C GLY A 133 20.50 -3.78 3.52
N ASN A 134 21.37 -2.81 3.64
CA ASN A 134 21.13 -1.62 4.46
C ASN A 134 20.04 -0.74 3.80
N PRO A 135 18.82 -0.65 4.34
CA PRO A 135 17.80 0.23 3.76
C PRO A 135 18.29 1.67 3.84
N THR A 136 18.16 2.39 2.75
CA THR A 136 18.56 3.80 2.69
C THR A 136 17.31 4.69 2.58
N PRO A 137 17.35 5.94 3.06
CA PRO A 137 16.24 6.87 2.83
C PRO A 137 16.12 7.27 1.34
N GLN A 138 17.15 7.01 0.54
CA GLN A 138 17.18 7.25 -0.90
C GLN A 138 16.74 6.01 -1.65
N PHE A 139 15.50 5.61 -1.46
CA PHE A 139 14.92 4.51 -2.20
C PHE A 139 13.98 5.02 -3.31
N HIS A 140 13.70 4.19 -4.27
CA HIS A 140 12.58 4.39 -5.17
C HIS A 140 11.96 3.05 -5.56
N TYR A 141 10.67 3.07 -5.77
CA TYR A 141 9.94 1.92 -6.23
C TYR A 141 8.67 2.31 -6.99
N LEU A 142 8.22 1.41 -7.83
CA LEU A 142 7.00 1.53 -8.61
C LEU A 142 6.00 0.47 -8.14
N ASP A 143 4.81 0.92 -7.75
CA ASP A 143 3.64 0.07 -7.57
C ASP A 143 2.77 0.14 -8.80
N ALA A 144 2.23 -0.98 -9.23
CA ALA A 144 1.24 -1.03 -10.30
C ALA A 144 0.12 -2.00 -9.95
N GLY A 145 -1.09 -1.68 -10.39
CA GLY A 145 -2.26 -2.52 -10.18
C GLY A 145 -3.21 -2.48 -11.36
N LEU A 146 -3.82 -3.61 -11.65
CA LEU A 146 -4.86 -3.78 -12.67
C LEU A 146 -6.03 -4.53 -12.05
N THR A 147 -7.22 -3.94 -12.17
CA THR A 147 -8.48 -4.61 -11.87
C THR A 147 -9.35 -4.60 -13.12
N VAL A 148 -9.78 -5.78 -13.55
CA VAL A 148 -10.73 -5.96 -14.66
C VAL A 148 -11.93 -6.71 -14.12
N GLN A 149 -13.12 -6.17 -14.37
CA GLN A 149 -14.39 -6.82 -14.07
C GLN A 149 -15.18 -6.96 -15.35
N GLN A 150 -15.72 -8.15 -15.60
CA GLN A 150 -16.51 -8.45 -16.78
C GLN A 150 -17.75 -9.26 -16.41
N ALA A 151 -18.90 -8.72 -16.72
CA ALA A 151 -20.13 -9.51 -16.74
C ALA A 151 -20.09 -10.45 -17.95
N LEU A 152 -20.46 -11.71 -17.74
CA LEU A 152 -20.49 -12.76 -18.74
C LEU A 152 -21.93 -13.19 -19.04
N PRO A 153 -22.20 -13.84 -20.19
CA PRO A 153 -23.50 -14.41 -20.46
C PRO A 153 -23.98 -15.36 -19.35
N LEU A 154 -25.30 -15.60 -19.29
CA LEU A 154 -25.94 -16.48 -18.31
C LEU A 154 -25.77 -16.04 -16.85
N GLY A 155 -25.45 -14.77 -16.59
CA GLY A 155 -25.32 -14.23 -15.24
C GLY A 155 -24.02 -14.55 -14.50
N PHE A 156 -23.02 -15.06 -15.22
CA PHE A 156 -21.65 -15.21 -14.69
C PHE A 156 -20.95 -13.86 -14.63
N SER A 157 -19.91 -13.76 -13.80
CA SER A 157 -18.97 -12.65 -13.84
C SER A 157 -17.55 -13.13 -13.60
N ALA A 158 -16.58 -12.43 -14.19
CA ALA A 158 -15.16 -12.67 -13.99
C ALA A 158 -14.49 -11.39 -13.48
N GLN A 159 -13.54 -11.55 -12.58
CA GLN A 159 -12.72 -10.47 -12.06
C GLN A 159 -11.26 -10.89 -12.05
N ILE A 160 -10.41 -10.07 -12.66
CA ILE A 160 -8.95 -10.19 -12.61
C ILE A 160 -8.43 -9.06 -11.73
N ASN A 161 -7.60 -9.41 -10.75
CA ASN A 161 -6.83 -8.45 -9.97
C ASN A 161 -5.36 -8.83 -10.10
N ALA A 162 -4.56 -7.92 -10.61
CA ALA A 162 -3.11 -8.06 -10.65
C ALA A 162 -2.49 -6.85 -9.95
N SER A 163 -1.44 -7.09 -9.19
CA SER A 163 -0.67 -6.03 -8.54
C SER A 163 0.80 -6.42 -8.47
N GLY A 164 1.68 -5.45 -8.43
CA GLY A 164 3.10 -5.68 -8.30
C GLY A 164 3.83 -4.45 -7.84
N GLN A 165 4.95 -4.68 -7.21
CA GLN A 165 5.94 -3.70 -6.78
C GLN A 165 7.28 -4.06 -7.39
N TRP A 166 7.98 -3.06 -7.88
CA TRP A 166 9.34 -3.20 -8.36
C TRP A 166 10.23 -2.13 -7.76
N SER A 167 11.35 -2.56 -7.17
CA SER A 167 12.37 -1.67 -6.62
C SER A 167 13.77 -2.19 -6.95
N PRO A 168 14.69 -1.33 -7.41
CA PRO A 168 16.10 -1.68 -7.50
C PRO A 168 16.85 -1.49 -6.17
N ASN A 169 16.19 -0.92 -5.16
CA ASN A 169 16.77 -0.60 -3.86
C ASN A 169 16.25 -1.57 -2.78
N THR A 170 17.02 -1.73 -1.71
CA THR A 170 16.53 -2.31 -0.48
C THR A 170 15.62 -1.29 0.22
N LEU A 171 14.39 -1.65 0.40
CA LEU A 171 13.36 -0.76 0.94
C LEU A 171 13.30 -0.82 2.47
N PRO A 172 12.90 0.29 3.12
CA PRO A 172 12.49 0.26 4.52
C PRO A 172 11.38 -0.78 4.72
N GLN A 173 11.36 -1.44 5.88
CA GLN A 173 10.45 -2.55 6.16
C GLN A 173 8.97 -2.25 5.88
N GLN A 174 8.53 -1.01 6.14
CA GLN A 174 7.16 -0.58 5.90
C GLN A 174 6.82 -0.39 4.42
N GLN A 175 7.82 -0.34 3.55
CA GLN A 175 7.67 -0.15 2.10
C GLN A 175 7.88 -1.47 1.34
N GLN A 176 8.22 -2.55 2.02
CA GLN A 176 8.41 -3.84 1.40
C GLN A 176 7.08 -4.47 0.96
N TRP A 177 7.14 -5.20 -0.14
CA TRP A 177 6.03 -6.01 -0.63
C TRP A 177 5.79 -7.19 0.29
N VAL A 178 4.55 -7.37 0.75
CA VAL A 178 4.18 -8.42 1.70
C VAL A 178 3.13 -9.33 1.08
N LEU A 179 3.40 -10.62 1.06
CA LEU A 179 2.46 -11.65 0.64
C LEU A 179 2.14 -12.60 1.81
N GLY A 180 0.93 -13.10 1.81
CA GLY A 180 0.36 -14.00 2.83
C GLY A 180 -0.85 -13.39 3.51
N GLY A 181 -1.69 -14.26 4.09
CA GLY A 181 -2.95 -13.89 4.73
C GLY A 181 -4.12 -13.70 3.76
N PHE A 182 -5.28 -13.37 4.31
CA PHE A 182 -6.56 -13.30 3.57
C PHE A 182 -6.53 -12.34 2.38
N GLY A 183 -5.74 -11.27 2.45
CA GLY A 183 -5.66 -10.26 1.40
C GLY A 183 -4.87 -10.69 0.15
N SER A 184 -4.00 -11.70 0.27
CA SER A 184 -3.14 -12.14 -0.82
C SER A 184 -3.16 -13.67 -1.03
N LEU A 185 -2.53 -14.42 -0.18
CA LEU A 185 -2.44 -15.88 -0.21
C LEU A 185 -3.11 -16.44 1.05
N SER A 186 -4.42 -16.69 0.98
CA SER A 186 -5.25 -17.05 2.14
C SER A 186 -4.86 -18.37 2.83
N ALA A 187 -4.16 -19.27 2.12
CA ALA A 187 -3.66 -20.52 2.68
C ALA A 187 -2.34 -20.36 3.48
N TRP A 188 -1.78 -19.15 3.51
CA TRP A 188 -0.50 -18.87 4.13
C TRP A 188 -0.64 -17.84 5.24
N TYR A 189 0.25 -17.90 6.22
CA TYR A 189 0.29 -16.90 7.30
C TYR A 189 0.57 -15.50 6.74
N PRO A 190 -0.02 -14.44 7.34
CA PRO A 190 0.29 -13.07 6.97
C PRO A 190 1.79 -12.80 7.07
N GLY A 191 2.35 -12.18 6.01
CA GLY A 191 3.76 -11.78 5.99
C GLY A 191 4.78 -12.90 5.83
N ILE A 192 4.36 -14.07 5.31
CA ILE A 192 5.29 -15.19 5.10
C ILE A 192 6.35 -14.91 4.04
N LEU A 193 6.01 -14.09 3.06
CA LEU A 193 6.94 -13.62 2.04
C LEU A 193 7.00 -12.11 2.10
N VAL A 194 8.21 -11.59 2.24
CA VAL A 194 8.50 -10.16 2.29
C VAL A 194 9.67 -9.89 1.35
N GLY A 195 9.59 -8.85 0.55
CA GLY A 195 10.64 -8.50 -0.39
C GLY A 195 10.51 -7.08 -0.92
N ASP A 196 11.54 -6.59 -1.58
CA ASP A 196 11.55 -5.26 -2.17
C ASP A 196 10.73 -5.19 -3.47
N SER A 197 10.61 -6.35 -4.14
CA SER A 197 9.84 -6.50 -5.37
C SER A 197 8.99 -7.77 -5.31
N GLY A 198 7.82 -7.72 -5.94
CA GLY A 198 6.90 -8.84 -5.99
C GLY A 198 5.72 -8.59 -6.91
N TYR A 199 4.99 -9.64 -7.24
CA TYR A 199 3.74 -9.54 -7.99
C TYR A 199 2.74 -10.59 -7.54
N LEU A 200 1.48 -10.29 -7.72
CA LEU A 200 0.35 -11.17 -7.46
C LEU A 200 -0.69 -11.00 -8.56
N ALA A 201 -1.21 -12.10 -9.08
CA ALA A 201 -2.37 -12.10 -9.96
C ALA A 201 -3.43 -13.06 -9.43
N ARG A 202 -4.68 -12.63 -9.48
CA ARG A 202 -5.83 -13.40 -9.02
C ARG A 202 -6.96 -13.32 -10.02
N LEU A 203 -7.55 -14.47 -10.33
CA LEU A 203 -8.77 -14.59 -11.11
C LEU A 203 -9.89 -15.12 -10.22
N ASN A 204 -10.99 -14.41 -10.19
CA ASN A 204 -12.23 -14.85 -9.53
C ASN A 204 -13.32 -15.00 -10.61
N VAL A 205 -14.02 -16.13 -10.57
CA VAL A 205 -15.21 -16.35 -11.40
C VAL A 205 -16.39 -16.60 -10.47
N GLN A 206 -17.45 -15.85 -10.65
CA GLN A 206 -18.68 -16.00 -9.86
C GLN A 206 -19.78 -16.59 -10.72
N THR A 207 -20.48 -17.56 -10.18
CA THR A 207 -21.67 -18.15 -10.77
C THR A 207 -22.91 -17.31 -10.43
N PRO A 208 -23.95 -17.34 -11.26
CA PRO A 208 -25.22 -16.69 -10.92
C PRO A 208 -25.80 -17.27 -9.62
N ALA A 209 -26.45 -16.41 -8.85
CA ALA A 209 -27.18 -16.87 -7.66
C ALA A 209 -28.34 -17.78 -8.08
N TRP A 210 -28.35 -19.00 -7.59
CA TRP A 210 -29.50 -19.90 -7.74
C TRP A 210 -30.64 -19.37 -6.85
N ARG A 211 -31.67 -18.81 -7.48
CA ARG A 211 -32.94 -18.57 -6.79
C ARG A 211 -33.73 -19.90 -6.82
N ARG A 212 -33.93 -20.49 -5.67
CA ARG A 212 -34.99 -21.48 -5.47
C ARG A 212 -36.32 -20.78 -5.33
#